data_0f2079195abdf1367ed0dd06ef5239b1
#
_entry.id   0f2079195abdf1367ed0dd06ef5239b1
#
_cell.length_a   1.000
_cell.length_b   1.000
_cell.length_c   1.000
_cell.angle_alpha   90.00
_cell.angle_beta   90.00
_cell.angle_gamma   90.00
#
_symmetry.space_group_name_H-M   'P 1'
#
loop_
_entity.id
_entity.type
_entity.pdbx_description
1 polymer ?
#
loop_
_entity_poly.entity_id
_entity_poly.type
_entity_poly.pdbx_seq_one_letter_code
_entity_poly.pdbx_strand_id
1 'polypeptide(L)'
;MKRKKGLILSVISLAIFVLLYLVYDRGYEYGLGCDFCNKEIPYNLKPIFYSEYPQKFYLLDEDGFELVGIGFRYETTNFEIKDFLAYGFNNTSVLLKCTDSLNNIKYLMSYKTGYKSKKGNPEISFKDLSNSDFEQVKDKYQWVEINKEKGYAIDRNKFLSMLGAVFSLFFVIWRLFKLRNIKAAH
;
A
#
# COMPACT_ATOMS: atom_id res chain seq x y z
N MET A 1 39.02 -12.18 24.10
CA MET A 1 37.76 -12.91 23.81
C MET A 1 36.50 -12.01 23.82
N LYS A 2 36.25 -11.17 24.84
CA LYS A 2 35.06 -10.27 24.95
C LYS A 2 34.84 -9.32 23.74
N ARG A 3 35.93 -8.78 23.13
CA ARG A 3 35.82 -7.78 22.02
C ARG A 3 35.36 -8.42 20.68
N LYS A 4 35.82 -9.65 20.37
CA LYS A 4 35.37 -10.37 19.19
C LYS A 4 33.88 -10.74 19.29
N LYS A 5 33.41 -11.12 20.49
CA LYS A 5 31.98 -11.38 20.74
C LYS A 5 31.13 -10.16 20.44
N GLY A 6 31.58 -8.96 20.84
CA GLY A 6 30.84 -7.75 20.59
C GLY A 6 30.76 -7.35 19.09
N LEU A 7 31.82 -7.61 18.30
CA LEU A 7 31.77 -7.40 16.85
C LEU A 7 30.76 -8.34 16.19
N ILE A 8 30.80 -9.63 16.55
CA ILE A 8 29.86 -10.63 16.05
C ILE A 8 28.41 -10.20 16.33
N LEU A 9 28.14 -9.75 17.57
CA LEU A 9 26.80 -9.29 17.96
C LEU A 9 26.34 -8.10 17.10
N SER A 10 27.22 -7.13 16.82
CA SER A 10 26.90 -5.98 15.97
C SER A 10 26.63 -6.38 14.53
N VAL A 11 27.36 -7.37 13.97
CA VAL A 11 27.12 -7.89 12.64
C VAL A 11 25.79 -8.64 12.57
N ILE A 12 25.46 -9.45 13.56
CA ILE A 12 24.19 -10.16 13.65
C ILE A 12 23.05 -9.14 13.74
N SER A 13 23.17 -8.12 14.57
CA SER A 13 22.16 -7.04 14.67
C SER A 13 21.95 -6.34 13.34
N LEU A 14 23.04 -5.99 12.63
CA LEU A 14 22.96 -5.40 11.30
C LEU A 14 22.19 -6.31 10.33
N ALA A 15 22.53 -7.58 10.29
CA ALA A 15 21.86 -8.56 9.41
C ALA A 15 20.35 -8.66 9.71
N ILE A 16 19.96 -8.68 10.99
CA ILE A 16 18.56 -8.72 11.40
C ILE A 16 17.82 -7.46 10.92
N PHE A 17 18.36 -6.26 11.15
CA PHE A 17 17.70 -5.03 10.74
C PHE A 17 17.60 -4.87 9.22
N VAL A 18 18.62 -5.32 8.47
CA VAL A 18 18.58 -5.36 7.00
C VAL A 18 17.49 -6.32 6.52
N LEU A 19 17.39 -7.52 7.11
CA LEU A 19 16.34 -8.48 6.77
C LEU A 19 14.93 -7.92 7.09
N LEU A 20 14.76 -7.31 8.24
CA LEU A 20 13.48 -6.67 8.61
C LEU A 20 13.14 -5.54 7.64
N TYR A 21 14.10 -4.71 7.27
CA TYR A 21 13.90 -3.67 6.26
C TYR A 21 13.41 -4.26 4.93
N LEU A 22 14.05 -5.30 4.43
CA LEU A 22 13.66 -5.96 3.18
C LEU A 22 12.26 -6.59 3.27
N VAL A 23 11.90 -7.19 4.42
CA VAL A 23 10.57 -7.74 4.64
C VAL A 23 9.51 -6.64 4.62
N TYR A 24 9.75 -5.51 5.29
CA TYR A 24 8.80 -4.40 5.29
C TYR A 24 8.77 -3.65 3.95
N ASP A 25 9.89 -3.54 3.24
CA ASP A 25 9.97 -2.92 1.91
C ASP A 25 9.11 -3.67 0.88
N ARG A 26 9.13 -5.00 0.95
CA ARG A 26 8.28 -5.86 0.11
C ARG A 26 6.91 -6.16 0.73
N GLY A 27 6.65 -5.65 1.91
CA GLY A 27 5.45 -5.97 2.68
C GLY A 27 4.15 -5.69 1.93
N TYR A 28 4.13 -4.66 1.10
CA TYR A 28 2.96 -4.35 0.25
C TYR A 28 2.79 -5.34 -0.89
N GLU A 29 3.87 -5.79 -1.52
CA GLU A 29 3.82 -6.82 -2.57
C GLU A 29 3.29 -8.15 -2.03
N TYR A 30 3.59 -8.45 -0.76
CA TYR A 30 3.13 -9.67 -0.08
C TYR A 30 1.83 -9.48 0.71
N GLY A 31 1.16 -8.33 0.58
CA GLY A 31 -0.11 -8.06 1.26
C GLY A 31 -0.02 -7.87 2.77
N LEU A 32 1.17 -7.73 3.35
CA LEU A 32 1.36 -7.57 4.80
C LEU A 32 0.75 -6.28 5.36
N GLY A 33 0.54 -5.25 4.53
CA GLY A 33 0.00 -3.95 4.95
C GLY A 33 -1.39 -3.66 4.42
N CYS A 34 -1.98 -4.58 3.71
CA CYS A 34 -3.19 -4.31 2.95
C CYS A 34 -4.12 -5.51 2.95
N ASP A 35 -4.93 -5.66 4.00
CA ASP A 35 -5.95 -6.72 4.05
C ASP A 35 -6.96 -6.60 2.91
N PHE A 36 -7.04 -5.43 2.29
CA PHE A 36 -7.95 -5.11 1.21
C PHE A 36 -7.34 -5.28 -0.20
N CYS A 37 -6.01 -5.46 -0.32
CA CYS A 37 -5.34 -5.56 -1.63
C CYS A 37 -5.44 -6.96 -2.27
N ASN A 38 -5.68 -8.01 -1.49
CA ASN A 38 -5.65 -9.41 -1.96
C ASN A 38 -7.05 -9.99 -2.21
N LYS A 39 -8.03 -9.14 -2.52
CA LYS A 39 -9.38 -9.60 -2.83
C LYS A 39 -9.53 -9.82 -4.33
N GLU A 40 -10.08 -10.96 -4.70
CA GLU A 40 -10.53 -11.19 -6.07
C GLU A 40 -11.78 -10.36 -6.32
N ILE A 41 -11.65 -9.33 -7.13
CA ILE A 41 -12.75 -8.48 -7.55
C ILE A 41 -13.03 -8.66 -9.05
N PRO A 42 -14.28 -8.42 -9.50
CA PRO A 42 -14.66 -8.66 -10.89
C PRO A 42 -13.76 -7.91 -11.87
N TYR A 43 -13.63 -8.48 -13.06
CA TYR A 43 -12.83 -7.95 -14.18
C TYR A 43 -11.32 -7.93 -13.91
N ASN A 44 -10.82 -8.75 -12.97
CA ASN A 44 -9.42 -8.79 -12.56
C ASN A 44 -8.90 -7.41 -12.06
N LEU A 45 -9.80 -6.57 -11.54
CA LEU A 45 -9.41 -5.31 -10.95
C LEU A 45 -8.56 -5.56 -9.69
N LYS A 46 -7.55 -4.72 -9.50
CA LYS A 46 -6.59 -4.87 -8.39
C LYS A 46 -6.59 -3.64 -7.52
N PRO A 47 -7.09 -3.74 -6.26
CA PRO A 47 -6.90 -2.68 -5.30
C PRO A 47 -5.44 -2.64 -4.86
N ILE A 48 -4.82 -1.49 -5.00
CA ILE A 48 -3.41 -1.25 -4.61
C ILE A 48 -3.35 -0.06 -3.66
N PHE A 49 -2.45 -0.17 -2.70
CA PHE A 49 -2.17 0.88 -1.76
C PHE A 49 -0.67 1.22 -1.81
N TYR A 50 -0.36 2.44 -2.22
CA TYR A 50 0.99 2.95 -2.15
C TYR A 50 1.21 3.64 -0.81
N SER A 51 2.24 3.21 -0.11
CA SER A 51 2.62 3.76 1.18
C SER A 51 3.38 5.08 1.09
N GLU A 52 3.83 5.45 -0.09
CA GLU A 52 4.53 6.72 -0.29
C GLU A 52 3.63 7.90 0.08
N TYR A 53 4.21 8.87 0.74
CA TYR A 53 3.44 10.04 1.17
C TYR A 53 3.14 10.97 -0.02
N PRO A 54 1.89 11.42 -0.19
CA PRO A 54 0.69 11.01 0.54
C PRO A 54 0.22 9.61 0.17
N GLN A 55 -0.16 8.81 1.15
CA GLN A 55 -0.65 7.44 0.94
C GLN A 55 -1.84 7.44 -0.01
N LYS A 56 -1.75 6.64 -1.06
CA LYS A 56 -2.75 6.64 -2.13
C LYS A 56 -3.32 5.25 -2.35
N PHE A 57 -4.63 5.17 -2.38
CA PHE A 57 -5.34 4.01 -2.86
C PHE A 57 -5.60 4.17 -4.36
N TYR A 58 -5.36 3.10 -5.10
CA TYR A 58 -5.68 2.99 -6.52
C TYR A 58 -6.40 1.68 -6.78
N LEU A 59 -7.28 1.72 -7.76
CA LEU A 59 -7.83 0.54 -8.36
C LEU A 59 -7.27 0.42 -9.78
N LEU A 60 -6.48 -0.62 -10.01
CA LEU A 60 -5.88 -0.88 -11.32
C LEU A 60 -6.75 -1.84 -12.12
N ASP A 61 -6.68 -1.73 -13.43
CA ASP A 61 -7.20 -2.76 -14.32
C ASP A 61 -6.25 -3.97 -14.42
N GLU A 62 -6.62 -4.95 -15.21
CA GLU A 62 -5.82 -6.17 -15.41
C GLU A 62 -4.48 -5.91 -16.12
N ASP A 63 -4.38 -4.82 -16.89
CA ASP A 63 -3.16 -4.41 -17.59
C ASP A 63 -2.25 -3.54 -16.72
N GLY A 64 -2.73 -3.15 -15.53
CA GLY A 64 -1.98 -2.34 -14.55
C GLY A 64 -2.18 -0.83 -14.71
N PHE A 65 -3.18 -0.39 -15.49
CA PHE A 65 -3.53 1.02 -15.59
C PHE A 65 -4.40 1.46 -14.43
N GLU A 66 -4.15 2.65 -13.93
CA GLU A 66 -4.94 3.26 -12.87
C GLU A 66 -6.33 3.66 -13.42
N LEU A 67 -7.37 2.99 -12.94
CA LEU A 67 -8.75 3.31 -13.29
C LEU A 67 -9.32 4.39 -12.39
N VAL A 68 -8.98 4.34 -11.11
CA VAL A 68 -9.45 5.31 -10.12
C VAL A 68 -8.43 5.47 -9.00
N GLY A 69 -8.21 6.71 -8.57
CA GLY A 69 -7.23 7.06 -7.55
C GLY A 69 -7.52 8.41 -6.89
N ILE A 70 -6.74 8.74 -5.89
CA ILE A 70 -6.81 10.05 -5.24
C ILE A 70 -6.33 11.13 -6.22
N GLY A 71 -7.05 12.24 -6.27
CA GLY A 71 -6.81 13.34 -7.20
C GLY A 71 -7.45 13.14 -8.57
N PHE A 72 -8.10 12.00 -8.82
CA PHE A 72 -8.83 11.77 -10.07
C PHE A 72 -10.14 12.55 -10.09
N ARG A 73 -10.40 13.17 -11.23
CA ARG A 73 -11.68 13.78 -11.57
C ARG A 73 -12.16 13.15 -12.87
N TYR A 74 -13.27 12.45 -12.81
CA TYR A 74 -13.86 11.83 -13.99
C TYR A 74 -14.71 12.83 -14.76
N GLU A 75 -14.81 12.67 -16.08
CA GLU A 75 -15.76 13.44 -16.91
C GLU A 75 -17.20 13.26 -16.43
N THR A 76 -17.48 12.10 -15.84
CA THR A 76 -18.82 11.72 -15.33
C THR A 76 -19.05 12.13 -13.87
N THR A 77 -18.07 12.75 -13.20
CA THR A 77 -18.18 13.18 -11.80
C THR A 77 -17.93 14.67 -11.69
N ASN A 78 -18.71 15.33 -10.82
CA ASN A 78 -18.58 16.76 -10.56
C ASN A 78 -17.61 17.06 -9.39
N PHE A 79 -16.81 16.08 -8.97
CA PHE A 79 -15.91 16.24 -7.82
C PHE A 79 -14.57 15.52 -8.07
N GLU A 80 -13.57 15.97 -7.34
CA GLU A 80 -12.24 15.33 -7.25
C GLU A 80 -12.19 14.42 -6.02
N ILE A 81 -11.66 13.22 -6.20
CA ILE A 81 -11.53 12.24 -5.12
C ILE A 81 -10.38 12.67 -4.20
N LYS A 82 -10.71 12.94 -2.94
CA LYS A 82 -9.72 13.26 -1.90
C LYS A 82 -9.20 12.00 -1.22
N ASP A 83 -10.11 11.08 -0.90
CA ASP A 83 -9.77 9.88 -0.15
C ASP A 83 -10.76 8.74 -0.38
N PHE A 84 -10.31 7.50 -0.21
CA PHE A 84 -11.14 6.31 -0.25
C PHE A 84 -11.37 5.78 1.16
N LEU A 85 -12.62 5.38 1.44
CA LEU A 85 -13.05 4.84 2.73
C LEU A 85 -13.29 3.33 2.67
N ALA A 86 -13.92 2.88 1.60
CA ALA A 86 -14.26 1.47 1.40
C ALA A 86 -14.52 1.19 -0.08
N TYR A 87 -14.45 -0.07 -0.46
CA TYR A 87 -15.01 -0.54 -1.73
C TYR A 87 -15.89 -1.76 -1.49
N GLY A 88 -16.93 -1.88 -2.30
CA GLY A 88 -17.80 -3.04 -2.34
C GLY A 88 -17.75 -3.69 -3.72
N PHE A 89 -17.92 -4.99 -3.80
CA PHE A 89 -17.95 -5.70 -5.07
C PHE A 89 -18.97 -6.85 -5.04
N ASN A 90 -19.47 -7.17 -6.21
CA ASN A 90 -20.22 -8.37 -6.49
C ASN A 90 -19.69 -9.00 -7.80
N ASN A 91 -20.35 -10.00 -8.35
CA ASN A 91 -19.85 -10.68 -9.56
C ASN A 91 -19.79 -9.81 -10.82
N THR A 92 -20.42 -8.63 -10.81
CA THR A 92 -20.62 -7.83 -12.04
C THR A 92 -20.20 -6.39 -11.94
N SER A 93 -19.89 -5.88 -10.75
CA SER A 93 -19.60 -4.46 -10.54
C SER A 93 -18.85 -4.19 -9.25
N VAL A 94 -18.24 -3.01 -9.19
CA VAL A 94 -17.56 -2.47 -8.01
C VAL A 94 -18.20 -1.16 -7.63
N LEU A 95 -18.44 -0.97 -6.34
CA LEU A 95 -18.82 0.30 -5.72
C LEU A 95 -17.64 0.87 -4.93
N LEU A 96 -17.44 2.17 -5.01
CA LEU A 96 -16.43 2.87 -4.23
C LEU A 96 -17.12 3.87 -3.31
N LYS A 97 -16.71 3.90 -2.06
CA LYS A 97 -17.06 4.92 -1.09
C LYS A 97 -15.84 5.80 -0.86
N CYS A 98 -15.95 7.08 -1.22
CA CYS A 98 -14.85 8.03 -1.14
C CYS A 98 -15.30 9.37 -0.55
N THR A 99 -14.39 10.31 -0.40
CA THR A 99 -14.67 11.69 -0.02
C THR A 99 -14.21 12.63 -1.12
N ASP A 100 -14.94 13.76 -1.25
CA ASP A 100 -14.53 14.90 -2.06
C ASP A 100 -13.59 15.84 -1.29
N SER A 101 -13.14 16.92 -1.93
CA SER A 101 -12.31 17.95 -1.33
C SER A 101 -12.92 18.64 -0.11
N LEU A 102 -14.23 18.61 0.03
CA LEU A 102 -15.00 19.16 1.16
C LEU A 102 -15.30 18.12 2.25
N ASN A 103 -14.73 16.90 2.14
CA ASN A 103 -14.99 15.74 3.00
C ASN A 103 -16.44 15.22 2.94
N ASN A 104 -17.22 15.54 1.93
CA ASN A 104 -18.52 14.91 1.72
C ASN A 104 -18.32 13.48 1.20
N ILE A 105 -19.13 12.57 1.70
CA ILE A 105 -19.15 11.18 1.23
C ILE A 105 -19.75 11.15 -0.18
N LYS A 106 -19.06 10.47 -1.06
CA LYS A 106 -19.43 10.23 -2.46
C LYS A 106 -19.34 8.74 -2.78
N TYR A 107 -20.13 8.34 -3.75
CA TYR A 107 -20.18 6.95 -4.19
C TYR A 107 -19.97 6.89 -5.70
N LEU A 108 -19.12 5.94 -6.13
CA LEU A 108 -18.89 5.68 -7.54
C LEU A 108 -19.26 4.23 -7.86
N MET A 109 -19.87 4.02 -9.00
CA MET A 109 -20.21 2.68 -9.49
C MET A 109 -19.49 2.40 -10.80
N SER A 110 -18.88 1.23 -10.90
CA SER A 110 -18.24 0.77 -12.12
C SER A 110 -19.27 0.49 -13.21
N TYR A 111 -18.90 0.77 -14.46
CA TYR A 111 -19.67 0.41 -15.64
C TYR A 111 -18.74 0.04 -16.78
N LYS A 112 -19.25 -0.77 -17.73
CA LYS A 112 -18.50 -1.18 -18.91
C LYS A 112 -18.55 -0.07 -19.96
N THR A 113 -17.39 0.25 -20.56
CA THR A 113 -17.28 1.28 -21.61
C THR A 113 -17.50 0.72 -23.03
N GLY A 114 -17.58 -0.59 -23.17
CA GLY A 114 -17.71 -1.27 -24.46
C GLY A 114 -16.38 -1.65 -25.11
N TYR A 115 -15.27 -1.12 -24.63
CA TYR A 115 -13.92 -1.51 -25.05
C TYR A 115 -13.50 -2.80 -24.34
N LYS A 116 -12.52 -3.48 -24.92
CA LYS A 116 -11.90 -4.65 -24.28
C LYS A 116 -10.44 -4.35 -23.98
N SER A 117 -9.99 -4.75 -22.80
CA SER A 117 -8.57 -4.77 -22.48
C SER A 117 -7.81 -5.73 -23.41
N LYS A 118 -6.48 -5.62 -23.45
CA LYS A 118 -5.60 -6.53 -24.21
C LYS A 118 -5.81 -8.00 -23.84
N LYS A 119 -6.26 -8.28 -22.62
CA LYS A 119 -6.52 -9.64 -22.10
C LYS A 119 -7.96 -10.12 -22.32
N GLY A 120 -8.80 -9.31 -22.93
CA GLY A 120 -10.15 -9.69 -23.33
C GLY A 120 -11.27 -9.32 -22.38
N ASN A 121 -10.96 -8.73 -21.20
CA ASN A 121 -11.97 -8.20 -20.29
C ASN A 121 -12.51 -6.85 -20.79
N PRO A 122 -13.78 -6.50 -20.47
CA PRO A 122 -14.30 -5.19 -20.80
C PRO A 122 -13.53 -4.11 -20.04
N GLU A 123 -13.24 -3.02 -20.69
CA GLU A 123 -12.72 -1.83 -20.04
C GLU A 123 -13.78 -1.26 -19.10
N ILE A 124 -13.34 -0.85 -17.92
CA ILE A 124 -14.19 -0.38 -16.82
C ILE A 124 -13.93 1.10 -16.56
N SER A 125 -15.00 1.85 -16.41
CA SER A 125 -14.97 3.23 -15.93
C SER A 125 -15.92 3.39 -14.75
N PHE A 126 -15.91 4.55 -14.12
CA PHE A 126 -16.71 4.84 -12.94
C PHE A 126 -17.60 6.08 -13.16
N LYS A 127 -18.80 6.02 -12.61
CA LYS A 127 -19.75 7.14 -12.61
C LYS A 127 -20.24 7.43 -11.19
N ASP A 128 -20.65 8.66 -10.97
CA ASP A 128 -21.28 9.10 -9.72
C ASP A 128 -22.57 8.34 -9.47
N LEU A 129 -22.81 7.99 -8.22
CA LEU A 129 -24.01 7.33 -7.75
C LEU A 129 -24.65 8.17 -6.66
N SER A 130 -25.94 8.46 -6.80
CA SER A 130 -26.66 9.22 -5.78
C SER A 130 -26.73 8.45 -4.45
N ASN A 131 -26.88 9.17 -3.33
CA ASN A 131 -27.05 8.53 -2.01
C ASN A 131 -28.27 7.61 -1.99
N SER A 132 -29.37 8.00 -2.64
CA SER A 132 -30.59 7.19 -2.71
C SER A 132 -30.38 5.87 -3.49
N ASP A 133 -29.65 5.95 -4.61
CA ASP A 133 -29.37 4.76 -5.42
C ASP A 133 -28.38 3.84 -4.71
N PHE A 134 -27.39 4.44 -4.03
CA PHE A 134 -26.45 3.67 -3.21
C PHE A 134 -27.18 2.85 -2.13
N GLU A 135 -28.07 3.48 -1.36
CA GLU A 135 -28.85 2.80 -0.32
C GLU A 135 -29.68 1.62 -0.85
N GLN A 136 -30.17 1.69 -2.10
CA GLN A 136 -30.92 0.60 -2.72
C GLN A 136 -30.06 -0.61 -3.14
N VAL A 137 -28.77 -0.40 -3.35
CA VAL A 137 -27.92 -1.45 -3.92
C VAL A 137 -26.84 -1.95 -2.96
N LYS A 138 -26.48 -1.21 -1.93
CA LYS A 138 -25.33 -1.48 -1.05
C LYS A 138 -25.31 -2.89 -0.46
N ASP A 139 -26.48 -3.43 -0.11
CA ASP A 139 -26.61 -4.74 0.53
C ASP A 139 -26.35 -5.92 -0.45
N LYS A 140 -26.26 -5.63 -1.76
CA LYS A 140 -25.91 -6.61 -2.80
C LYS A 140 -24.41 -6.75 -2.99
N TYR A 141 -23.59 -6.00 -2.24
CA TYR A 141 -22.14 -5.94 -2.36
C TYR A 141 -21.45 -6.45 -1.12
N GLN A 142 -20.34 -7.14 -1.34
CA GLN A 142 -19.43 -7.52 -0.29
C GLN A 142 -18.49 -6.34 -0.03
N TRP A 143 -18.53 -5.77 1.17
CA TRP A 143 -17.78 -4.57 1.50
C TRP A 143 -16.43 -4.88 2.13
N VAL A 144 -15.45 -4.06 1.78
CA VAL A 144 -14.08 -4.08 2.32
C VAL A 144 -13.72 -2.65 2.72
N GLU A 145 -13.44 -2.46 4.00
CA GLU A 145 -12.95 -1.17 4.51
C GLU A 145 -11.48 -0.99 4.20
N ILE A 146 -11.09 0.24 3.84
CA ILE A 146 -9.72 0.61 3.56
C ILE A 146 -9.07 1.08 4.86
N ASN A 147 -8.48 0.14 5.59
CA ASN A 147 -7.78 0.44 6.83
C ASN A 147 -6.33 0.84 6.56
N LYS A 148 -6.04 2.13 6.69
CA LYS A 148 -4.72 2.71 6.46
C LYS A 148 -3.74 2.49 7.60
N GLU A 149 -4.20 2.16 8.81
CA GLU A 149 -3.34 2.02 9.99
C GLU A 149 -2.28 0.94 9.83
N LYS A 150 -2.63 -0.17 9.14
CA LYS A 150 -1.66 -1.22 8.84
C LYS A 150 -0.56 -0.74 7.89
N GLY A 151 -0.91 0.07 6.89
CA GLY A 151 0.05 0.69 6.01
C GLY A 151 1.02 1.60 6.79
N TYR A 152 0.50 2.50 7.64
CA TYR A 152 1.33 3.34 8.52
C TYR A 152 2.23 2.53 9.45
N ALA A 153 1.75 1.40 9.96
CA ALA A 153 2.56 0.54 10.81
C ALA A 153 3.74 -0.08 10.04
N ILE A 154 3.54 -0.50 8.78
CA ILE A 154 4.62 -1.02 7.93
C ILE A 154 5.65 0.06 7.64
N ASP A 155 5.24 1.26 7.24
CA ASP A 155 6.16 2.36 6.93
C ASP A 155 6.98 2.75 8.16
N ARG A 156 6.33 2.84 9.32
CA ARG A 156 7.02 3.08 10.59
C ARG A 156 8.03 1.98 10.89
N ASN A 157 7.66 0.71 10.73
CA ASN A 157 8.54 -0.40 11.02
C ASN A 157 9.70 -0.49 10.01
N LYS A 158 9.46 -0.19 8.73
CA LYS A 158 10.47 -0.04 7.69
C LYS A 158 11.49 1.03 8.09
N PHE A 159 11.01 2.22 8.48
CA PHE A 159 11.86 3.33 8.92
C PHE A 159 12.69 2.97 10.17
N LEU A 160 12.07 2.35 11.19
CA LEU A 160 12.79 1.90 12.39
C LEU A 160 13.83 0.83 12.09
N SER A 161 13.54 -0.08 11.16
CA SER A 161 14.50 -1.10 10.70
C SER A 161 15.69 -0.47 9.97
N MET A 162 15.45 0.55 9.15
CA MET A 162 16.51 1.31 8.48
C MET A 162 17.41 2.02 9.52
N LEU A 163 16.82 2.71 10.50
CA LEU A 163 17.59 3.34 11.56
C LEU A 163 18.41 2.31 12.36
N GLY A 164 17.82 1.19 12.72
CA GLY A 164 18.51 0.09 13.40
C GLY A 164 19.71 -0.44 12.60
N ALA A 165 19.57 -0.57 11.26
CA ALA A 165 20.65 -0.97 10.39
C ALA A 165 21.79 0.06 10.37
N VAL A 166 21.47 1.35 10.26
CA VAL A 166 22.46 2.45 10.28
C VAL A 166 23.24 2.47 11.59
N PHE A 167 22.54 2.40 12.74
CA PHE A 167 23.20 2.34 14.06
C PHE A 167 24.08 1.08 14.19
N SER A 168 23.58 -0.08 13.77
CA SER A 168 24.37 -1.32 13.84
C SER A 168 25.62 -1.24 12.97
N LEU A 169 25.53 -0.66 11.78
CA LEU A 169 26.66 -0.43 10.88
C LEU A 169 27.70 0.50 11.53
N PHE A 170 27.25 1.59 12.17
CA PHE A 170 28.13 2.49 12.91
C PHE A 170 28.92 1.75 14.01
N PHE A 171 28.24 0.90 14.78
CA PHE A 171 28.88 0.08 15.80
C PHE A 171 29.87 -0.95 15.22
N VAL A 172 29.59 -1.57 14.09
CA VAL A 172 30.51 -2.46 13.39
C VAL A 172 31.79 -1.70 13.00
N ILE A 173 31.64 -0.56 12.34
CA ILE A 173 32.76 0.28 11.91
C ILE A 173 33.60 0.72 13.12
N TRP A 174 32.96 1.27 14.15
CA TRP A 174 33.64 1.72 15.36
C TRP A 174 34.46 0.58 16.03
N ARG A 175 33.87 -0.63 16.10
CA ARG A 175 34.58 -1.78 16.66
C ARG A 175 35.75 -2.26 15.81
N LEU A 176 35.64 -2.18 14.48
CA LEU A 176 36.73 -2.49 13.55
C LEU A 176 37.89 -1.51 13.75
N PHE A 177 37.62 -0.21 13.80
CA PHE A 177 38.65 0.81 14.10
C PHE A 177 39.35 0.56 15.43
N LYS A 178 38.59 0.21 16.47
CA LYS A 178 39.18 -0.08 17.79
C LYS A 178 40.04 -1.35 17.79
N LEU A 179 39.71 -2.35 16.97
CA LEU A 179 40.53 -3.56 16.81
C LEU A 179 41.81 -3.29 16.03
N ARG A 180 41.75 -2.43 14.99
CA ARG A 180 42.91 -2.02 14.15
C ARG A 180 43.93 -1.25 14.96
N ASN A 181 43.49 -0.26 15.75
CA ASN A 181 44.42 0.58 16.54
C ASN A 181 45.20 -0.22 17.61
N ILE A 182 44.65 -1.32 18.09
CA ILE A 182 45.36 -2.18 19.06
C ILE A 182 46.44 -3.02 18.37
N LYS A 183 46.20 -3.46 17.11
CA LYS A 183 47.23 -4.21 16.35
C LYS A 183 48.40 -3.32 15.91
N ALA A 184 48.20 -2.02 15.79
CA ALA A 184 49.25 -1.06 15.44
C ALA A 184 50.08 -0.62 16.65
N ALA A 185 49.65 -0.94 17.87
CA ALA A 185 50.33 -0.59 19.14
C ALA A 185 51.16 -1.75 19.76
N HIS A 186 51.20 -2.88 19.05
CA HIS A 186 52.02 -4.06 19.31
C HIS A 186 52.91 -4.37 18.13
#